data_84d082d47c520b6d95f88e25f3120ec0
#
_entry.id   84d082d47c520b6d95f88e25f3120ec0
#
_cell.length_a   1.000
_cell.length_b   1.000
_cell.length_c   1.000
_cell.angle_alpha   90.00
_cell.angle_beta   90.00
_cell.angle_gamma   90.00
#
_symmetry.space_group_name_H-M   'P 1'
#
loop_
_entity.id
_entity.type
_entity.pdbx_description
1 polymer ?
#
loop_
_entity_poly.entity_id
_entity_poly.type
_entity_poly.pdbx_seq_one_letter_code
_entity_poly.pdbx_strand_id
1 'polypeptide(L)'
;EAVPAFLARLERTAADRYRLWAEAVPEHAEGLLRCAAREDDIADRAEQIYPATAPEQVAAMEAAIGPAKDTYYEVFSTLTPIEQMAVQAKAERQGAAAWRAMIETESDPAIQSALEEMATIEEASADYLDALLPGLG
;
A
#
# COMPACT_ATOMS: atom_id res chain seq x y z
N GLU A 1 -10.95 -12.82 10.33
CA GLU A 1 -10.41 -11.55 10.77
C GLU A 1 -10.34 -10.56 9.61
N ALA A 2 -10.66 -9.26 9.88
CA ALA A 2 -10.78 -8.25 8.82
C ALA A 2 -9.48 -7.50 8.51
N VAL A 3 -8.41 -7.71 9.28
CA VAL A 3 -7.15 -6.95 9.16
C VAL A 3 -6.54 -7.01 7.76
N PRO A 4 -6.38 -8.19 7.11
CA PRO A 4 -5.82 -8.22 5.76
C PRO A 4 -6.67 -7.49 4.73
N ALA A 5 -8.00 -7.58 4.83
CA ALA A 5 -8.91 -6.87 3.92
C ALA A 5 -8.82 -5.36 4.13
N PHE A 6 -8.67 -4.92 5.37
CA PHE A 6 -8.48 -3.52 5.72
C PHE A 6 -7.17 -3.01 5.11
N LEU A 7 -6.08 -3.77 5.24
CA LEU A 7 -4.79 -3.40 4.63
C LEU A 7 -4.90 -3.32 3.12
N ALA A 8 -5.64 -4.23 2.47
CA ALA A 8 -5.87 -4.18 1.03
C ALA A 8 -6.54 -2.86 0.61
N ARG A 9 -7.52 -2.39 1.39
CA ARG A 9 -8.17 -1.10 1.12
C ARG A 9 -7.19 0.06 1.26
N LEU A 10 -6.29 0.01 2.23
CA LEU A 10 -5.25 1.03 2.38
C LEU A 10 -4.28 1.01 1.20
N GLU A 11 -3.96 -0.16 0.66
CA GLU A 11 -3.13 -0.27 -0.55
C GLU A 11 -3.80 0.43 -1.74
N ARG A 12 -5.11 0.28 -1.91
CA ARG A 12 -5.83 0.97 -2.98
C ARG A 12 -5.83 2.48 -2.78
N THR A 13 -5.90 2.95 -1.53
CA THR A 13 -5.78 4.37 -1.21
C THR A 13 -4.39 4.90 -1.61
N ALA A 14 -3.34 4.11 -1.35
CA ALA A 14 -1.98 4.46 -1.76
C ALA A 14 -1.86 4.49 -3.29
N ALA A 15 -2.50 3.55 -4.00
CA ALA A 15 -2.50 3.55 -5.46
C ALA A 15 -3.07 4.86 -6.01
N ASP A 16 -4.18 5.33 -5.44
CA ASP A 16 -4.78 6.61 -5.85
C ASP A 16 -3.83 7.78 -5.59
N ARG A 17 -3.08 7.74 -4.49
CA ARG A 17 -2.11 8.78 -4.17
C ARG A 17 -0.97 8.81 -5.20
N TYR A 18 -0.48 7.64 -5.61
CA TYR A 18 0.53 7.57 -6.68
C TYR A 18 0.02 8.18 -7.98
N ARG A 19 -1.25 7.98 -8.30
CA ARG A 19 -1.85 8.58 -9.50
C ARG A 19 -1.87 10.10 -9.41
N LEU A 20 -2.15 10.65 -8.24
CA LEU A 20 -2.11 12.09 -8.02
C LEU A 20 -0.69 12.64 -8.16
N TRP A 21 0.31 11.94 -7.63
CA TRP A 21 1.71 12.35 -7.80
C TRP A 21 2.14 12.28 -9.26
N ALA A 22 1.67 11.30 -10.01
CA ALA A 22 1.97 11.20 -11.44
C ALA A 22 1.45 12.42 -12.19
N GLU A 23 0.31 12.98 -11.79
CA GLU A 23 -0.20 14.23 -12.37
C GLU A 23 0.62 15.44 -11.93
N ALA A 24 1.08 15.46 -10.69
CA ALA A 24 1.86 16.56 -10.13
C ALA A 24 3.29 16.62 -10.67
N VAL A 25 3.87 15.46 -11.01
CA VAL A 25 5.24 15.34 -11.51
C VAL A 25 5.24 14.54 -12.81
N PRO A 26 4.74 15.14 -13.92
CA PRO A 26 4.54 14.40 -15.17
C PRO A 26 5.78 13.74 -15.75
N GLU A 27 6.95 14.29 -15.52
CA GLU A 27 8.23 13.74 -16.00
C GLU A 27 8.57 12.40 -15.35
N HIS A 28 7.93 12.07 -14.25
CA HIS A 28 8.10 10.78 -13.56
C HIS A 28 6.79 9.97 -13.51
N ALA A 29 5.80 10.36 -14.32
CA ALA A 29 4.48 9.73 -14.31
C ALA A 29 4.54 8.22 -14.55
N GLU A 30 5.37 7.77 -15.51
CA GLU A 30 5.45 6.36 -15.85
C GLU A 30 5.84 5.49 -14.64
N GLY A 31 6.89 5.89 -13.92
CA GLY A 31 7.35 5.15 -12.74
C GLY A 31 6.34 5.21 -11.59
N LEU A 32 5.73 6.39 -11.38
CA LEU A 32 4.72 6.54 -10.33
C LEU A 32 3.47 5.72 -10.63
N LEU A 33 3.05 5.63 -11.89
CA LEU A 33 1.92 4.80 -12.29
C LEU A 33 2.25 3.31 -12.14
N ARG A 34 3.50 2.90 -12.33
CA ARG A 34 3.92 1.53 -12.03
C ARG A 34 3.79 1.23 -10.53
N CYS A 35 4.12 2.20 -9.68
CA CYS A 35 3.89 2.05 -8.24
C CYS A 35 2.41 1.91 -7.92
N ALA A 36 1.54 2.70 -8.56
CA ALA A 36 0.09 2.57 -8.40
C ALA A 36 -0.38 1.16 -8.77
N ALA A 37 0.13 0.62 -9.89
CA ALA A 37 -0.22 -0.74 -10.32
C ALA A 37 0.26 -1.78 -9.32
N ARG A 38 1.43 -1.60 -8.70
CA ARG A 38 1.93 -2.50 -7.66
C ARG A 38 1.01 -2.50 -6.44
N GLU A 39 0.54 -1.32 -6.01
CA GLU A 39 -0.37 -1.23 -4.87
C GLU A 39 -1.69 -1.95 -5.15
N ASP A 40 -2.26 -1.77 -6.35
CA ASP A 40 -3.46 -2.49 -6.74
C ASP A 40 -3.21 -3.99 -6.82
N ASP A 41 -2.05 -4.43 -7.30
CA ASP A 41 -1.67 -5.84 -7.36
C ASP A 41 -1.58 -6.45 -5.96
N ILE A 42 -0.96 -5.73 -5.00
CA ILE A 42 -0.89 -6.17 -3.61
C ILE A 42 -2.31 -6.31 -3.04
N ALA A 43 -3.17 -5.33 -3.28
CA ALA A 43 -4.56 -5.38 -2.81
C ALA A 43 -5.30 -6.59 -3.40
N ASP A 44 -5.14 -6.84 -4.70
CA ASP A 44 -5.76 -7.99 -5.36
C ASP A 44 -5.29 -9.31 -4.74
N ARG A 45 -3.99 -9.44 -4.50
CA ARG A 45 -3.41 -10.64 -3.89
C ARG A 45 -3.90 -10.84 -2.47
N ALA A 46 -3.95 -9.76 -1.67
CA ALA A 46 -4.45 -9.84 -0.30
C ALA A 46 -5.92 -10.29 -0.26
N GLU A 47 -6.72 -9.76 -1.16
CA GLU A 47 -8.14 -10.11 -1.25
C GLU A 47 -8.35 -11.56 -1.70
N GLN A 48 -7.44 -12.10 -2.50
CA GLN A 48 -7.49 -13.51 -2.93
C GLN A 48 -7.14 -14.47 -1.80
N ILE A 49 -6.11 -14.16 -1.03
CA ILE A 49 -5.64 -15.08 0.02
C ILE A 49 -6.39 -14.92 1.35
N TYR A 50 -6.95 -13.74 1.60
CA TYR A 50 -7.69 -13.46 2.83
C TYR A 50 -8.99 -12.72 2.52
N PRO A 51 -9.94 -13.36 1.82
CA PRO A 51 -11.19 -12.67 1.48
C PRO A 51 -12.03 -12.38 2.74
N ALA A 52 -12.59 -11.17 2.80
CA ALA A 52 -13.54 -10.79 3.84
C ALA A 52 -14.93 -11.24 3.38
N THR A 53 -15.35 -12.42 3.81
CA THR A 53 -16.59 -13.04 3.33
C THR A 53 -17.75 -12.94 4.33
N ALA A 54 -17.45 -12.85 5.64
CA ALA A 54 -18.48 -12.72 6.65
C ALA A 54 -19.05 -11.30 6.67
N PRO A 55 -20.41 -11.15 6.75
CA PRO A 55 -21.01 -9.81 6.77
C PRO A 55 -20.46 -8.89 7.86
N GLU A 56 -20.19 -9.42 9.05
CA GLU A 56 -19.64 -8.62 10.14
C GLU A 56 -18.19 -8.17 9.87
N GLN A 57 -17.41 -8.95 9.13
CA GLN A 57 -16.07 -8.56 8.71
C GLN A 57 -16.13 -7.41 7.71
N VAL A 58 -17.04 -7.50 6.74
CA VAL A 58 -17.24 -6.46 5.72
C VAL A 58 -17.70 -5.16 6.39
N ALA A 59 -18.67 -5.27 7.31
CA ALA A 59 -19.19 -4.11 8.03
C ALA A 59 -18.10 -3.44 8.88
N ALA A 60 -17.28 -4.24 9.59
CA ALA A 60 -16.20 -3.71 10.41
C ALA A 60 -15.15 -3.00 9.55
N MET A 61 -14.82 -3.57 8.38
CA MET A 61 -13.88 -2.98 7.45
C MET A 61 -14.40 -1.65 6.91
N GLU A 62 -15.65 -1.62 6.47
CA GLU A 62 -16.25 -0.39 5.93
C GLU A 62 -16.32 0.71 7.00
N ALA A 63 -16.60 0.35 8.24
CA ALA A 63 -16.63 1.30 9.35
C ALA A 63 -15.24 1.87 9.66
N ALA A 64 -14.17 1.08 9.47
CA ALA A 64 -12.80 1.48 9.78
C ALA A 64 -12.14 2.25 8.65
N ILE A 65 -12.50 1.96 7.38
CA ILE A 65 -11.75 2.50 6.24
C ILE A 65 -11.92 4.01 6.06
N GLY A 66 -13.10 4.55 6.33
CA GLY A 66 -13.34 5.99 6.20
C GLY A 66 -12.42 6.82 7.10
N PRO A 67 -12.43 6.59 8.42
CA PRO A 67 -11.51 7.29 9.33
C PRO A 67 -10.02 7.07 8.99
N ALA A 68 -9.65 5.86 8.55
CA ALA A 68 -8.27 5.57 8.16
C ALA A 68 -7.86 6.36 6.93
N LYS A 69 -8.73 6.47 5.92
CA LYS A 69 -8.48 7.28 4.74
C LYS A 69 -8.38 8.77 5.10
N ASP A 70 -9.28 9.25 5.96
CA ASP A 70 -9.24 10.63 6.40
C ASP A 70 -7.93 10.96 7.10
N THR A 71 -7.46 10.07 7.98
CA THR A 71 -6.17 10.22 8.66
C THR A 71 -5.03 10.22 7.65
N TYR A 72 -5.07 9.32 6.68
CA TYR A 72 -4.06 9.22 5.63
C TYR A 72 -3.95 10.55 4.85
N TYR A 73 -5.07 11.08 4.39
CA TYR A 73 -5.09 12.33 3.65
C TYR A 73 -4.71 13.52 4.53
N GLU A 74 -5.11 13.51 5.80
CA GLU A 74 -4.75 14.56 6.75
C GLU A 74 -3.23 14.64 6.95
N VAL A 75 -2.57 13.49 7.09
CA VAL A 75 -1.11 13.43 7.22
C VAL A 75 -0.43 14.10 6.03
N PHE A 76 -0.96 13.89 4.81
CA PHE A 76 -0.36 14.46 3.61
C PHE A 76 -0.77 15.90 3.32
N SER A 77 -1.85 16.40 3.91
CA SER A 77 -2.44 17.70 3.56
C SER A 77 -1.52 18.89 3.76
N THR A 78 -0.58 18.80 4.70
CA THR A 78 0.36 19.90 5.02
C THR A 78 1.74 19.69 4.39
N LEU A 79 1.91 18.62 3.61
CA LEU A 79 3.20 18.26 3.04
C LEU A 79 3.26 18.59 1.54
N THR A 80 4.45 18.91 1.04
CA THR A 80 4.68 19.03 -0.40
C THR A 80 4.65 17.64 -1.03
N PRO A 81 4.46 17.53 -2.37
CA PRO A 81 4.52 16.20 -3.02
C PRO A 81 5.80 15.43 -2.73
N ILE A 82 6.95 16.11 -2.68
CA ILE A 82 8.23 15.46 -2.36
C ILE A 82 8.23 14.92 -0.95
N GLU A 83 7.76 15.71 0.02
CA GLU A 83 7.64 15.27 1.42
C GLU A 83 6.65 14.12 1.55
N GLN A 84 5.55 14.16 0.81
CA GLN A 84 4.55 13.09 0.79
C GLN A 84 5.18 11.79 0.29
N MET A 85 5.96 11.83 -0.77
CA MET A 85 6.65 10.66 -1.33
C MET A 85 7.67 10.09 -0.35
N ALA A 86 8.35 10.94 0.41
CA ALA A 86 9.29 10.47 1.44
C ALA A 86 8.56 9.71 2.55
N VAL A 87 7.40 10.19 2.97
CA VAL A 87 6.55 9.48 3.93
C VAL A 87 6.08 8.15 3.33
N GLN A 88 5.68 8.17 2.06
CA GLN A 88 5.20 6.96 1.38
C GLN A 88 6.30 5.89 1.28
N ALA A 89 7.54 6.27 1.02
CA ALA A 89 8.65 5.32 0.97
C ALA A 89 8.78 4.57 2.30
N LYS A 90 8.65 5.26 3.42
CA LYS A 90 8.65 4.63 4.75
C LYS A 90 7.44 3.72 4.93
N ALA A 91 6.27 4.16 4.49
CA ALA A 91 5.04 3.37 4.58
C ALA A 91 5.16 2.08 3.77
N GLU A 92 5.79 2.12 2.61
CA GLU A 92 6.03 0.92 1.80
C GLU A 92 6.87 -0.10 2.55
N ARG A 93 7.94 0.35 3.22
CA ARG A 93 8.78 -0.56 4.00
C ARG A 93 8.03 -1.11 5.22
N GLN A 94 7.18 -0.32 5.84
CA GLN A 94 6.33 -0.78 6.95
C GLN A 94 5.31 -1.80 6.45
N GLY A 95 4.75 -1.59 5.26
CA GLY A 95 3.84 -2.53 4.62
C GLY A 95 4.51 -3.88 4.35
N ALA A 96 5.74 -3.85 3.82
CA ALA A 96 6.51 -5.07 3.58
C ALA A 96 6.73 -5.83 4.90
N ALA A 97 7.10 -5.12 5.96
CA ALA A 97 7.29 -5.74 7.28
C ALA A 97 5.99 -6.33 7.82
N ALA A 98 4.85 -5.67 7.58
CA ALA A 98 3.55 -6.17 8.03
C ALA A 98 3.17 -7.48 7.33
N TRP A 99 3.36 -7.56 6.00
CA TRP A 99 3.09 -8.80 5.27
C TRP A 99 4.01 -9.93 5.72
N ARG A 100 5.29 -9.64 5.93
CA ARG A 100 6.24 -10.65 6.43
C ARG A 100 5.89 -11.12 7.84
N ALA A 101 5.41 -10.23 8.70
CA ALA A 101 4.99 -10.63 10.05
C ALA A 101 3.86 -11.65 10.02
N MET A 102 2.97 -11.57 9.03
CA MET A 102 1.89 -12.52 8.88
C MET A 102 2.37 -13.93 8.52
N ILE A 103 3.55 -14.05 7.88
CA ILE A 103 4.13 -15.34 7.53
C ILE A 103 4.36 -16.19 8.78
N GLU A 104 4.76 -15.55 9.88
CA GLU A 104 5.09 -16.26 11.12
C GLU A 104 3.90 -17.01 11.73
N THR A 105 2.69 -16.56 11.47
CA THR A 105 1.47 -17.17 12.00
C THR A 105 0.68 -17.95 10.94
N GLU A 106 1.11 -17.87 9.68
CA GLU A 106 0.43 -18.54 8.58
C GLU A 106 0.98 -19.96 8.41
N SER A 107 0.09 -20.95 8.36
CA SER A 107 0.47 -22.36 8.23
C SER A 107 0.49 -22.87 6.78
N ASP A 108 -0.17 -22.18 5.86
CA ASP A 108 -0.23 -22.58 4.45
C ASP A 108 1.00 -22.08 3.69
N PRO A 109 1.85 -23.00 3.18
CA PRO A 109 3.06 -22.58 2.44
C PRO A 109 2.77 -21.74 1.21
N ALA A 110 1.63 -21.96 0.54
CA ALA A 110 1.26 -21.18 -0.64
C ALA A 110 0.94 -19.74 -0.25
N ILE A 111 0.27 -19.55 0.88
CA ILE A 111 -0.04 -18.21 1.40
C ILE A 111 1.24 -17.54 1.92
N GLN A 112 2.12 -18.28 2.59
CA GLN A 112 3.42 -17.75 3.02
C GLN A 112 4.22 -17.20 1.84
N SER A 113 4.27 -17.94 0.73
CA SER A 113 4.93 -17.49 -0.51
C SER A 113 4.28 -16.23 -1.07
N ALA A 114 2.96 -16.18 -1.09
CA ALA A 114 2.22 -15.02 -1.58
C ALA A 114 2.52 -13.78 -0.73
N LEU A 115 2.59 -13.92 0.59
CA LEU A 115 2.91 -12.83 1.50
C LEU A 115 4.34 -12.31 1.26
N GLU A 116 5.30 -13.20 1.02
CA GLU A 116 6.67 -12.80 0.71
C GLU A 116 6.74 -12.04 -0.61
N GLU A 117 5.99 -12.48 -1.63
CA GLU A 117 5.92 -11.77 -2.91
C GLU A 117 5.33 -10.37 -2.72
N MET A 118 4.27 -10.25 -1.92
CA MET A 118 3.66 -8.95 -1.62
C MET A 118 4.64 -8.01 -0.94
N ALA A 119 5.40 -8.51 0.02
CA ALA A 119 6.43 -7.72 0.69
C ALA A 119 7.51 -7.25 -0.30
N THR A 120 7.92 -8.12 -1.22
CA THR A 120 8.91 -7.78 -2.24
C THR A 120 8.37 -6.69 -3.19
N ILE A 121 7.08 -6.75 -3.55
CA ILE A 121 6.44 -5.73 -4.38
C ILE A 121 6.42 -4.38 -3.66
N GLU A 122 6.12 -4.37 -2.36
CA GLU A 122 6.18 -3.15 -1.53
C GLU A 122 7.58 -2.54 -1.56
N GLU A 123 8.61 -3.38 -1.37
CA GLU A 123 9.99 -2.92 -1.37
C GLU A 123 10.42 -2.35 -2.71
N ALA A 124 9.90 -2.87 -3.82
CA ALA A 124 10.19 -2.33 -5.14
C ALA A 124 9.70 -0.89 -5.27
N SER A 125 8.52 -0.58 -4.72
CA SER A 125 8.00 0.79 -4.72
C SER A 125 8.83 1.69 -3.80
N ALA A 126 9.22 1.20 -2.62
CA ALA A 126 10.09 1.95 -1.71
C ALA A 126 11.43 2.28 -2.38
N ASP A 127 12.03 1.29 -3.04
CA ASP A 127 13.31 1.48 -3.74
C ASP A 127 13.18 2.49 -4.87
N TYR A 128 12.07 2.44 -5.61
CA TYR A 128 11.82 3.41 -6.67
C TYR A 128 11.76 4.83 -6.10
N LEU A 129 11.01 5.04 -5.02
CA LEU A 129 10.87 6.35 -4.40
C LEU A 129 12.21 6.84 -3.82
N ASP A 130 12.95 5.95 -3.16
CA ASP A 130 14.26 6.30 -2.59
C ASP A 130 15.25 6.73 -3.67
N ALA A 131 15.18 6.12 -4.86
CA ALA A 131 16.02 6.49 -6.00
C ALA A 131 15.55 7.79 -6.66
N LEU A 132 14.25 8.05 -6.65
CA LEU A 132 13.65 9.22 -7.28
C LEU A 132 13.86 10.51 -6.47
N LEU A 133 13.69 10.43 -5.14
CA LEU A 133 13.65 11.59 -4.27
C LEU A 133 14.84 12.54 -4.38
N PRO A 134 16.11 12.05 -4.42
CA PRO A 134 17.24 12.97 -4.55
C PRO A 134 17.19 13.87 -5.80
N GLY A 135 16.60 13.36 -6.88
CA GLY A 135 16.47 14.11 -8.14
C GLY A 135 15.36 15.16 -8.11
N LEU A 136 14.48 15.11 -7.14
CA LEU A 136 13.35 16.04 -7.01
C LEU A 136 13.67 17.22 -6.07
N GLY A 137 14.63 17.02 -5.20
CA GLY A 137 15.05 18.03 -4.22
C GLY A 137 16.18 18.88 -4.75
#